data_390a8976ed310c54fc415f9bd8a071ac
#
_entry.id   390a8976ed310c54fc415f9bd8a071ac
#
_cell.length_a   1.000
_cell.length_b   1.000
_cell.length_c   1.000
_cell.angle_alpha   90.00
_cell.angle_beta   90.00
_cell.angle_gamma   90.00
#
_symmetry.space_group_name_H-M   'P 1'
#
loop_
_entity.id
_entity.type
_entity.pdbx_description
1 polymer ?
#
loop_
_entity_poly.entity_id
_entity_poly.type
_entity_poly.pdbx_seq_one_letter_code
_entity_poly.pdbx_strand_id
1 'polypeptide(L)'
;MVKRLRENRKNKKGFTLVELIVVIVIILVLAAVMVPSVLRYVDKANQANTKSDAATILVDVQAQIADAYSAATVTAPTDLKSNGVTVTKGTTLIAAKGAKAATYSETNGDLESFSYCDTNHWIQWSKEKGWSAVDTALK
;
A
#
# COMPACT_ATOMS: atom_id res chain seq x y z
N MET A 1 30.13 48.23 -27.91
CA MET A 1 29.43 47.27 -27.05
C MET A 1 29.63 45.80 -27.44
N VAL A 2 29.82 45.47 -28.68
CA VAL A 2 29.89 44.05 -29.14
C VAL A 2 31.23 43.36 -28.77
N LYS A 3 32.32 44.09 -28.60
CA LYS A 3 33.63 43.52 -28.19
C LYS A 3 33.67 42.94 -26.77
N ARG A 4 32.97 43.54 -25.80
CA ARG A 4 32.90 43.04 -24.42
C ARG A 4 32.12 41.73 -24.25
N LEU A 5 31.14 41.48 -25.12
CA LEU A 5 30.39 40.25 -25.13
C LEU A 5 31.14 39.05 -25.68
N ARG A 6 32.18 39.27 -26.52
CA ARG A 6 33.03 38.21 -27.05
C ARG A 6 34.13 37.75 -26.09
N GLU A 7 34.62 38.65 -25.21
CA GLU A 7 35.63 38.32 -24.21
C GLU A 7 35.08 37.44 -23.08
N ASN A 8 33.82 37.65 -22.66
CA ASN A 8 33.19 36.81 -21.64
C ASN A 8 32.87 35.38 -22.09
N ARG A 9 32.94 35.08 -23.40
CA ARG A 9 32.75 33.71 -23.91
C ARG A 9 34.04 32.87 -23.87
N LYS A 10 35.21 33.49 -23.75
CA LYS A 10 36.52 32.79 -23.76
C LYS A 10 36.88 32.14 -22.42
N ASN A 11 36.20 32.45 -21.33
CA ASN A 11 36.51 31.92 -20.00
C ASN A 11 35.51 30.84 -19.50
N LYS A 12 34.70 30.26 -20.36
CA LYS A 12 33.93 29.09 -20.00
C LYS A 12 34.85 27.86 -20.08
N LYS A 13 35.51 27.53 -18.98
CA LYS A 13 36.10 26.21 -18.79
C LYS A 13 34.99 25.20 -18.87
N GLY A 14 34.86 24.51 -20.00
CA GLY A 14 33.94 23.38 -20.16
C GLY A 14 34.45 22.17 -19.39
N PHE A 15 33.54 21.33 -18.90
CA PHE A 15 33.91 20.04 -18.33
C PHE A 15 34.62 19.16 -19.37
N THR A 16 35.63 18.44 -18.91
CA THR A 16 36.29 17.46 -19.76
C THR A 16 35.43 16.21 -19.93
N LEU A 17 35.52 15.53 -21.03
CA LEU A 17 34.81 14.28 -21.28
C LEU A 17 35.12 13.22 -20.20
N VAL A 18 36.38 13.21 -19.73
CA VAL A 18 36.82 12.28 -18.66
C VAL A 18 36.16 12.58 -17.33
N GLU A 19 36.01 13.86 -16.94
CA GLU A 19 35.27 14.22 -15.72
C GLU A 19 33.83 13.74 -15.75
N LEU A 20 33.16 13.87 -16.91
CA LEU A 20 31.80 13.40 -17.07
C LEU A 20 31.70 11.86 -16.95
N ILE A 21 32.61 11.12 -17.59
CA ILE A 21 32.65 9.66 -17.53
C ILE A 21 32.87 9.17 -16.10
N VAL A 22 33.82 9.78 -15.36
CA VAL A 22 34.09 9.40 -13.98
C VAL A 22 32.86 9.61 -13.08
N VAL A 23 32.17 10.71 -13.25
CA VAL A 23 30.93 10.99 -12.47
C VAL A 23 29.84 9.95 -12.74
N ILE A 24 29.59 9.63 -14.00
CA ILE A 24 28.55 8.62 -14.33
C ILE A 24 28.93 7.22 -13.82
N VAL A 25 30.21 6.84 -13.87
CA VAL A 25 30.67 5.56 -13.32
C VAL A 25 30.44 5.49 -11.82
N ILE A 26 30.78 6.55 -11.07
CA ILE A 26 30.54 6.61 -9.62
C ILE A 26 29.04 6.49 -9.31
N ILE A 27 28.19 7.23 -10.02
CA ILE A 27 26.74 7.16 -9.84
C ILE A 27 26.22 5.74 -10.10
N LEU A 28 26.68 5.09 -11.16
CA LEU A 28 26.27 3.72 -11.50
C LEU A 28 26.65 2.71 -10.40
N VAL A 29 27.86 2.81 -9.84
CA VAL A 29 28.31 1.94 -8.76
C VAL A 29 27.47 2.16 -7.50
N LEU A 30 27.21 3.42 -7.12
CA LEU A 30 26.37 3.74 -5.98
C LEU A 30 24.92 3.28 -6.19
N ALA A 31 24.36 3.50 -7.37
CA ALA A 31 23.01 3.08 -7.72
C ALA A 31 22.84 1.54 -7.65
N ALA A 32 23.84 0.78 -8.11
CA ALA A 32 23.80 -0.68 -8.08
C ALA A 32 23.63 -1.26 -6.67
N VAL A 33 24.15 -0.58 -5.65
CA VAL A 33 24.00 -0.99 -4.24
C VAL A 33 22.72 -0.45 -3.60
N MET A 34 22.34 0.80 -3.93
CA MET A 34 21.21 1.47 -3.29
C MET A 34 19.85 0.97 -3.79
N VAL A 35 19.70 0.72 -5.10
CA VAL A 35 18.40 0.37 -5.70
C VAL A 35 17.78 -0.88 -5.07
N PRO A 36 18.48 -2.03 -4.90
CA PRO A 36 17.90 -3.21 -4.27
C PRO A 36 17.44 -2.97 -2.82
N SER A 37 18.18 -2.13 -2.09
CA SER A 37 17.85 -1.77 -0.71
C SER A 37 16.57 -0.94 -0.64
N VAL A 38 16.44 0.08 -1.48
CA VAL A 38 15.26 0.95 -1.55
C VAL A 38 14.00 0.15 -1.89
N LEU A 39 14.07 -0.78 -2.84
CA LEU A 39 12.92 -1.61 -3.21
C LEU A 39 12.38 -2.42 -2.03
N ARG A 40 13.25 -2.97 -1.18
CA ARG A 40 12.83 -3.69 0.03
C ARG A 40 12.15 -2.77 1.05
N TYR A 41 12.60 -1.53 1.19
CA TYR A 41 11.96 -0.55 2.08
C TYR A 41 10.59 -0.12 1.56
N VAL A 42 10.45 0.07 0.24
CA VAL A 42 9.16 0.39 -0.38
C VAL A 42 8.16 -0.74 -0.17
N ASP A 43 8.57 -2.01 -0.33
CA ASP A 43 7.68 -3.15 -0.08
C ASP A 43 7.23 -3.21 1.38
N LYS A 44 8.14 -3.03 2.34
CA LYS A 44 7.79 -2.96 3.77
C LYS A 44 6.84 -1.81 4.09
N ALA A 45 7.02 -0.66 3.46
CA ALA A 45 6.12 0.49 3.63
C ALA A 45 4.72 0.18 3.08
N ASN A 46 4.63 -0.48 1.94
CA ASN A 46 3.34 -0.91 1.38
C ASN A 46 2.65 -1.93 2.28
N GLN A 47 3.37 -2.91 2.83
CA GLN A 47 2.82 -3.86 3.80
C GLN A 47 2.28 -3.15 5.05
N ALA A 48 2.99 -2.15 5.57
CA ALA A 48 2.53 -1.36 6.71
C ALA A 48 1.27 -0.56 6.38
N ASN A 49 1.18 0.02 5.20
CA ASN A 49 0.00 0.73 4.71
C ASN A 49 -1.20 -0.21 4.59
N THR A 50 -1.03 -1.39 3.98
CA THR A 50 -2.08 -2.42 3.88
C THR A 50 -2.63 -2.79 5.26
N LYS A 51 -1.75 -2.97 6.25
CA LYS A 51 -2.17 -3.27 7.62
C LYS A 51 -2.92 -2.11 8.28
N SER A 52 -2.49 -0.88 8.05
CA SER A 52 -3.17 0.32 8.57
C SER A 52 -4.56 0.50 7.97
N ASP A 53 -4.67 0.36 6.65
CA ASP A 53 -5.95 0.43 5.94
C ASP A 53 -6.90 -0.68 6.43
N ALA A 54 -6.41 -1.91 6.53
CA ALA A 54 -7.16 -3.05 7.04
C ALA A 54 -7.69 -2.82 8.46
N ALA A 55 -6.87 -2.27 9.35
CA ALA A 55 -7.26 -1.98 10.73
C ALA A 55 -8.35 -0.89 10.78
N THR A 56 -8.26 0.14 9.95
CA THR A 56 -9.26 1.20 9.85
C THR A 56 -10.59 0.63 9.35
N ILE A 57 -10.57 -0.17 8.29
CA ILE A 57 -11.77 -0.80 7.73
C ILE A 57 -12.40 -1.77 8.73
N LEU A 58 -11.58 -2.55 9.46
CA LEU A 58 -12.06 -3.48 10.49
C LEU A 58 -12.89 -2.76 11.55
N VAL A 59 -12.36 -1.66 12.11
CA VAL A 59 -13.05 -0.89 13.15
C VAL A 59 -14.37 -0.31 12.62
N ASP A 60 -14.37 0.20 11.40
CA ASP A 60 -15.55 0.75 10.76
C ASP A 60 -16.62 -0.35 10.49
N VAL A 61 -16.20 -1.52 10.04
CA VAL A 61 -17.06 -2.70 9.86
C VAL A 61 -17.67 -3.15 11.18
N GLN A 62 -16.88 -3.20 12.26
CA GLN A 62 -17.38 -3.52 13.60
C GLN A 62 -18.46 -2.54 14.06
N ALA A 63 -18.24 -1.24 13.85
CA ALA A 63 -19.21 -0.20 14.18
C ALA A 63 -20.52 -0.37 13.39
N GLN A 64 -20.43 -0.57 12.08
CA GLN A 64 -21.60 -0.76 11.22
C GLN A 64 -22.38 -2.03 11.58
N ILE A 65 -21.71 -3.12 11.95
CA ILE A 65 -22.36 -4.35 12.44
C ILE A 65 -23.09 -4.05 13.75
N ALA A 66 -22.43 -3.40 14.72
CA ALA A 66 -23.04 -3.06 16.00
C ALA A 66 -24.27 -2.15 15.84
N ASP A 67 -24.22 -1.18 14.96
CA ASP A 67 -25.35 -0.30 14.63
C ASP A 67 -26.51 -1.08 14.02
N ALA A 68 -26.26 -2.01 13.10
CA ALA A 68 -27.28 -2.84 12.49
C ALA A 68 -27.99 -3.74 13.49
N TYR A 69 -27.28 -4.29 14.46
CA TYR A 69 -27.88 -5.11 15.53
C TYR A 69 -28.58 -4.28 16.60
N SER A 70 -28.19 -3.04 16.83
CA SER A 70 -28.86 -2.12 17.77
C SER A 70 -30.21 -1.61 17.23
N ALA A 71 -30.38 -1.53 15.92
CA ALA A 71 -31.58 -1.02 15.25
C ALA A 71 -32.73 -2.04 15.18
N ALA A 72 -32.72 -3.12 15.98
CA ALA A 72 -33.73 -4.19 16.00
C ALA A 72 -33.88 -5.00 14.69
N THR A 73 -33.00 -4.78 13.73
CA THR A 73 -32.89 -5.60 12.51
C THR A 73 -31.85 -6.67 12.77
N VAL A 74 -32.28 -7.90 13.03
CA VAL A 74 -31.43 -9.05 13.41
C VAL A 74 -30.66 -9.62 12.21
N THR A 75 -30.26 -8.80 11.26
CA THR A 75 -29.55 -9.25 10.07
C THR A 75 -28.37 -8.32 9.79
N ALA A 76 -27.16 -8.89 9.80
CA ALA A 76 -25.97 -8.15 9.35
C ALA A 76 -26.12 -7.75 7.87
N PRO A 77 -25.74 -6.52 7.51
CA PRO A 77 -25.77 -6.08 6.13
C PRO A 77 -24.87 -6.96 5.26
N THR A 78 -25.30 -7.25 4.05
CA THR A 78 -24.53 -8.09 3.11
C THR A 78 -23.33 -7.35 2.52
N ASP A 79 -23.47 -6.04 2.34
CA ASP A 79 -22.43 -5.17 1.76
C ASP A 79 -22.27 -3.92 2.60
N LEU A 80 -21.11 -3.76 3.18
CA LEU A 80 -20.68 -2.57 3.91
C LEU A 80 -19.75 -1.74 3.04
N LYS A 81 -19.65 -0.44 3.30
CA LYS A 81 -18.68 0.43 2.62
C LYS A 81 -17.82 1.12 3.65
N SER A 82 -16.52 0.99 3.49
CA SER A 82 -15.52 1.65 4.33
C SER A 82 -14.32 2.06 3.49
N ASN A 83 -13.88 3.30 3.65
CA ASN A 83 -12.70 3.85 3.01
C ASN A 83 -12.63 3.61 1.47
N GLY A 84 -13.80 3.69 0.79
CA GLY A 84 -13.92 3.45 -0.65
C GLY A 84 -13.86 1.99 -1.07
N VAL A 85 -13.84 1.06 -0.11
CA VAL A 85 -13.84 -0.39 -0.34
C VAL A 85 -15.22 -0.96 0.01
N THR A 86 -15.74 -1.81 -0.86
CA THR A 86 -16.93 -2.61 -0.53
C THR A 86 -16.50 -3.84 0.26
N VAL A 87 -17.09 -4.02 1.44
CA VAL A 87 -16.80 -5.15 2.32
C VAL A 87 -17.99 -6.10 2.27
N THR A 88 -17.78 -7.26 1.70
CA THR A 88 -18.85 -8.25 1.46
C THR A 88 -18.88 -9.30 2.57
N LYS A 89 -20.07 -9.69 3.01
CA LYS A 89 -20.21 -10.78 3.98
C LYS A 89 -19.83 -12.12 3.33
N GLY A 90 -18.82 -12.79 3.88
CA GLY A 90 -18.35 -14.09 3.39
C GLY A 90 -17.03 -14.50 4.04
N THR A 91 -16.70 -15.76 3.94
CA THR A 91 -15.45 -16.33 4.51
C THR A 91 -14.28 -16.32 3.52
N THR A 92 -14.55 -16.13 2.24
CA THR A 92 -13.54 -16.19 1.19
C THR A 92 -13.33 -14.80 0.59
N LEU A 93 -12.10 -14.32 0.60
CA LEU A 93 -11.74 -13.10 -0.08
C LEU A 93 -11.73 -13.33 -1.59
N ILE A 94 -12.65 -12.70 -2.29
CA ILE A 94 -12.71 -12.71 -3.75
C ILE A 94 -12.22 -11.34 -4.22
N ALA A 95 -10.95 -11.24 -4.54
CA ALA A 95 -10.38 -10.03 -5.11
C ALA A 95 -9.85 -10.32 -6.52
N ALA A 96 -10.22 -9.48 -7.48
CA ALA A 96 -9.52 -9.46 -8.76
C ALA A 96 -8.12 -8.89 -8.54
N LYS A 97 -7.12 -9.45 -9.22
CA LYS A 97 -5.75 -8.94 -9.17
C LYS A 97 -5.72 -7.44 -9.51
N GLY A 98 -5.15 -6.65 -8.61
CA GLY A 98 -5.07 -5.19 -8.77
C GLY A 98 -6.30 -4.42 -8.25
N ALA A 99 -7.27 -5.08 -7.64
CA ALA A 99 -8.44 -4.43 -7.01
C ALA A 99 -8.35 -4.48 -5.48
N LYS A 100 -8.88 -3.44 -4.82
CA LYS A 100 -9.10 -3.45 -3.37
C LYS A 100 -10.42 -4.19 -3.08
N ALA A 101 -10.37 -5.14 -2.15
CA ALA A 101 -11.55 -5.87 -1.71
C ALA A 101 -11.42 -6.25 -0.23
N ALA A 102 -12.55 -6.40 0.43
CA ALA A 102 -12.60 -6.89 1.80
C ALA A 102 -13.79 -7.82 1.99
N THR A 103 -13.64 -8.78 2.90
CA THR A 103 -14.71 -9.65 3.33
C THR A 103 -14.74 -9.77 4.84
N TYR A 104 -15.90 -10.04 5.39
CA TYR A 104 -16.06 -10.29 6.81
C TYR A 104 -17.01 -11.46 7.08
N SER A 105 -16.82 -12.13 8.19
CA SER A 105 -17.80 -13.05 8.75
C SER A 105 -18.13 -12.67 10.18
N GLU A 106 -19.38 -12.83 10.56
CA GLU A 106 -19.88 -12.51 11.88
C GLU A 106 -20.86 -13.60 12.34
N THR A 107 -21.03 -13.69 13.65
CA THR A 107 -22.01 -14.55 14.28
C THR A 107 -22.72 -13.75 15.38
N ASN A 108 -24.04 -13.56 15.23
CA ASN A 108 -24.87 -12.82 16.19
C ASN A 108 -24.37 -11.39 16.52
N GLY A 109 -23.83 -10.68 15.53
CA GLY A 109 -23.30 -9.32 15.72
C GLY A 109 -21.82 -9.26 16.15
N ASP A 110 -21.21 -10.41 16.41
CA ASP A 110 -19.81 -10.52 16.74
C ASP A 110 -18.98 -10.83 15.49
N LEU A 111 -17.99 -10.01 15.19
CA LEU A 111 -17.07 -10.22 14.08
C LEU A 111 -16.13 -11.39 14.38
N GLU A 112 -16.17 -12.43 13.57
CA GLU A 112 -15.36 -13.65 13.70
C GLU A 112 -14.08 -13.57 12.87
N SER A 113 -14.20 -13.10 11.63
CA SER A 113 -13.06 -12.95 10.74
C SER A 113 -13.22 -11.77 9.80
N PHE A 114 -12.10 -11.24 9.36
CA PHE A 114 -12.01 -10.16 8.40
C PHE A 114 -10.81 -10.40 7.49
N SER A 115 -10.99 -10.15 6.20
CA SER A 115 -9.90 -10.24 5.23
C SER A 115 -9.91 -9.00 4.37
N TYR A 116 -8.74 -8.46 4.12
CA TYR A 116 -8.55 -7.29 3.26
C TYR A 116 -7.42 -7.52 2.28
N CYS A 117 -7.67 -7.15 1.05
CA CYS A 117 -6.68 -7.12 -0.03
C CYS A 117 -6.59 -5.69 -0.57
N ASP A 118 -5.39 -5.19 -0.62
CA ASP A 118 -5.04 -4.05 -1.44
C ASP A 118 -4.60 -4.58 -2.85
N THR A 119 -4.03 -3.77 -3.69
CA THR A 119 -3.67 -4.16 -5.06
C THR A 119 -2.70 -5.35 -5.16
N ASN A 120 -1.80 -5.52 -4.19
CA ASN A 120 -0.73 -6.52 -4.22
C ASN A 120 -0.54 -7.30 -2.92
N HIS A 121 -1.11 -6.81 -1.82
CA HIS A 121 -0.94 -7.38 -0.50
C HIS A 121 -2.30 -7.75 0.08
N TRP A 122 -2.33 -8.80 0.87
CA TRP A 122 -3.52 -9.18 1.61
C TRP A 122 -3.19 -9.49 3.06
N ILE A 123 -4.18 -9.31 3.95
CA ILE A 123 -4.06 -9.55 5.37
C ILE A 123 -5.37 -10.09 5.91
N GLN A 124 -5.30 -10.95 6.91
CA GLN A 124 -6.45 -11.51 7.61
C GLN A 124 -6.41 -11.16 9.08
N TRP A 125 -7.58 -11.02 9.65
CA TRP A 125 -7.80 -10.94 11.07
C TRP A 125 -8.82 -11.99 11.50
N SER A 126 -8.61 -12.60 12.66
CA SER A 126 -9.59 -13.47 13.29
C SER A 126 -9.68 -13.17 14.78
N LYS A 127 -10.87 -13.36 15.35
CA LYS A 127 -11.14 -13.13 16.77
C LYS A 127 -10.21 -13.94 17.68
N GLU A 128 -9.87 -15.15 17.27
CA GLU A 128 -9.01 -16.05 18.07
C GLU A 128 -7.52 -15.75 17.96
N LYS A 129 -7.03 -15.39 16.76
CA LYS A 129 -5.59 -15.30 16.46
C LYS A 129 -5.10 -13.88 16.25
N GLY A 130 -6.01 -12.89 16.11
CA GLY A 130 -5.67 -11.52 15.74
C GLY A 130 -5.22 -11.41 14.28
N TRP A 131 -4.31 -10.49 14.01
CA TRP A 131 -3.80 -10.21 12.65
C TRP A 131 -2.79 -11.26 12.18
N SER A 132 -2.95 -11.72 10.95
CA SER A 132 -1.93 -12.50 10.24
C SER A 132 -0.75 -11.63 9.81
N ALA A 133 0.32 -12.26 9.32
CA ALA A 133 1.32 -11.54 8.51
C ALA A 133 0.69 -11.05 7.21
N VAL A 134 1.21 -9.93 6.68
CA VAL A 134 0.83 -9.45 5.35
C VAL A 134 1.49 -10.35 4.31
N ASP A 135 0.70 -10.92 3.41
CA ASP A 135 1.18 -11.78 2.33
C ASP A 135 1.11 -11.05 0.99
N THR A 136 2.03 -11.38 0.08
CA THR A 136 2.09 -10.83 -1.28
C THR A 136 1.44 -11.73 -2.32
N ALA A 137 1.01 -12.93 -1.94
CA ALA A 137 0.41 -13.89 -2.85
C ALA A 137 -1.12 -13.93 -2.69
N LEU A 138 -1.83 -13.32 -3.62
CA LEU A 138 -3.17 -13.77 -3.95
C LEU A 138 -3.03 -15.14 -4.62
N LYS A 139 -3.30 -16.19 -3.87
CA LYS A 139 -3.39 -17.55 -4.42
C LYS A 139 -4.72 -17.74 -5.14
#